data_4d6ed4657cd8222621343062c1829ef2
#
_entry.id   4d6ed4657cd8222621343062c1829ef2
#
_cell.length_a   1.000
_cell.length_b   1.000
_cell.length_c   1.000
_cell.angle_alpha   90.00
_cell.angle_beta   90.00
_cell.angle_gamma   90.00
#
_symmetry.space_group_name_H-M   'P 1'
#
loop_
_entity.id
_entity.type
_entity.pdbx_description
1 polymer ?
#
loop_
_entity_poly.entity_id
_entity_poly.type
_entity_poly.pdbx_seq_one_letter_code
_entity_poly.pdbx_strand_id
1 'polypeptide(L)'
;MINVAEIMKRGAENKKLPPWVNMRHAWMVNDGLRDKDLEYPENVVRIKNLDYKKKLDAERFAAILDSWKMDKQREMLYASSGDASDIDSDSYVSNSLFDLCVPASYMGASDKAYPVIVSVHGGGWFYGDKELYSYYCCHLAQSGFVVVNFNYRLAPQNKYPSAIEDVAYLVKYIDDYARVFGLDMNRFFMLGDSAGAQLTAQYCIAASNQGYRKKLDYFT
;
A
#
# COMPACT_ATOMS: atom_id res chain seq x y z
N MET A 1 -6.03 16.33 -7.09
CA MET A 1 -7.07 16.57 -6.05
C MET A 1 -8.34 15.83 -6.46
N ILE A 2 -8.82 14.95 -5.61
CA ILE A 2 -10.12 14.28 -5.84
C ILE A 2 -11.19 15.35 -5.81
N ASN A 3 -12.00 15.44 -6.87
CA ASN A 3 -13.13 16.36 -6.89
C ASN A 3 -14.30 15.77 -6.08
N VAL A 4 -14.27 15.97 -4.76
CA VAL A 4 -15.26 15.48 -3.81
C VAL A 4 -16.68 15.85 -4.22
N ALA A 5 -16.89 17.06 -4.74
CA ALA A 5 -18.22 17.52 -5.17
C ALA A 5 -18.74 16.73 -6.38
N GLU A 6 -17.87 16.37 -7.30
CA GLU A 6 -18.23 15.54 -8.47
C GLU A 6 -18.56 14.10 -8.08
N ILE A 7 -17.82 13.53 -7.14
CA ILE A 7 -18.09 12.19 -6.60
C ILE A 7 -19.43 12.14 -5.87
N MET A 8 -19.70 13.15 -5.02
CA MET A 8 -20.98 13.25 -4.32
C MET A 8 -22.15 13.41 -5.31
N LYS A 9 -21.96 14.18 -6.37
CA LYS A 9 -22.98 14.36 -7.42
C LYS A 9 -23.26 13.05 -8.16
N ARG A 10 -22.23 12.32 -8.58
CA ARG A 10 -22.36 10.99 -9.24
C ARG A 10 -23.03 9.97 -8.31
N GLY A 11 -22.66 9.92 -7.03
CA GLY A 11 -23.29 9.03 -6.04
C GLY A 11 -24.78 9.34 -5.83
N ALA A 12 -25.17 10.62 -5.86
CA ALA A 12 -26.56 11.04 -5.74
C ALA A 12 -27.39 10.76 -7.00
N GLU A 13 -26.80 10.86 -8.18
CA GLU A 13 -27.48 10.66 -9.47
C GLU A 13 -27.64 9.18 -9.84
N ASN A 14 -26.82 8.28 -9.28
CA ASN A 14 -26.73 6.88 -9.71
C ASN A 14 -27.41 5.90 -8.73
N LYS A 15 -28.72 6.04 -8.55
CA LYS A 15 -29.54 5.13 -7.71
C LYS A 15 -29.53 3.66 -8.15
N LYS A 16 -28.88 3.31 -9.26
CA LYS A 16 -28.83 1.95 -9.84
C LYS A 16 -27.52 1.23 -9.55
N LEU A 17 -26.52 1.90 -8.92
CA LEU A 17 -25.26 1.25 -8.61
C LEU A 17 -25.40 0.23 -7.48
N PRO A 18 -24.60 -0.85 -7.51
CA PRO A 18 -24.55 -1.79 -6.40
C PRO A 18 -24.24 -1.06 -5.06
N PRO A 19 -24.79 -1.51 -3.93
CA PRO A 19 -24.60 -0.85 -2.63
C PRO A 19 -23.13 -0.65 -2.24
N TRP A 20 -22.26 -1.58 -2.62
CA TRP A 20 -20.83 -1.50 -2.33
C TRP A 20 -20.11 -0.39 -3.12
N VAL A 21 -20.58 -0.04 -4.33
CA VAL A 21 -20.05 1.09 -5.10
C VAL A 21 -20.41 2.41 -4.40
N ASN A 22 -21.66 2.57 -3.99
CA ASN A 22 -22.08 3.75 -3.25
C ASN A 22 -21.29 3.92 -1.93
N MET A 23 -20.98 2.79 -1.28
CA MET A 23 -20.18 2.82 -0.05
C MET A 23 -18.72 3.20 -0.32
N ARG A 24 -18.11 2.71 -1.40
CA ARG A 24 -16.77 3.17 -1.85
C ARG A 24 -16.74 4.69 -2.06
N HIS A 25 -17.73 5.23 -2.76
CA HIS A 25 -17.85 6.67 -2.99
C HIS A 25 -17.94 7.47 -1.68
N ALA A 26 -18.80 7.02 -0.76
CA ALA A 26 -18.97 7.70 0.52
C ALA A 26 -17.66 7.68 1.35
N TRP A 27 -16.95 6.57 1.37
CA TRP A 27 -15.70 6.44 2.10
C TRP A 27 -14.59 7.28 1.47
N MET A 28 -14.49 7.29 0.14
CA MET A 28 -13.53 8.13 -0.57
C MET A 28 -13.72 9.62 -0.27
N VAL A 29 -14.97 10.09 -0.22
CA VAL A 29 -15.29 11.46 0.16
C VAL A 29 -14.85 11.76 1.59
N ASN A 30 -15.15 10.85 2.53
CA ASN A 30 -14.77 11.03 3.93
C ASN A 30 -13.26 11.03 4.12
N ASP A 31 -12.55 10.14 3.43
CA ASP A 31 -11.07 10.07 3.48
C ASP A 31 -10.46 11.34 2.86
N GLY A 32 -10.99 11.82 1.74
CA GLY A 32 -10.53 13.08 1.14
C GLY A 32 -10.75 14.31 2.05
N LEU A 33 -11.84 14.31 2.83
CA LEU A 33 -12.09 15.36 3.83
C LEU A 33 -11.16 15.24 5.04
N ARG A 34 -10.88 14.02 5.50
CA ARG A 34 -9.93 13.76 6.58
C ARG A 34 -8.53 14.23 6.22
N ASP A 35 -8.09 13.94 4.99
CA ASP A 35 -6.70 14.09 4.57
C ASP A 35 -6.39 15.43 3.89
N LYS A 36 -7.40 16.32 3.72
CA LYS A 36 -7.30 17.56 2.95
C LYS A 36 -6.20 18.53 3.43
N ASP A 37 -5.86 18.48 4.72
CA ASP A 37 -4.88 19.38 5.35
C ASP A 37 -3.59 18.61 5.75
N LEU A 38 -3.44 17.35 5.34
CA LEU A 38 -2.24 16.56 5.61
C LEU A 38 -1.12 16.91 4.63
N GLU A 39 0.09 16.99 5.16
CA GLU A 39 1.31 17.23 4.39
C GLU A 39 2.30 16.08 4.55
N TYR A 40 3.11 15.84 3.51
CA TYR A 40 4.22 14.90 3.60
C TYR A 40 5.38 15.50 4.36
N PRO A 41 6.07 14.70 5.19
CA PRO A 41 7.25 15.19 5.90
C PRO A 41 8.42 15.46 4.94
N GLU A 42 9.13 16.57 5.13
CA GLU A 42 10.23 17.00 4.26
C GLU A 42 11.45 16.06 4.23
N ASN A 43 11.65 15.31 5.32
CA ASN A 43 12.81 14.42 5.50
C ASN A 43 12.56 12.96 5.15
N VAL A 44 11.53 12.71 4.33
CA VAL A 44 11.16 11.39 3.85
C VAL A 44 11.08 11.40 2.31
N VAL A 45 11.45 10.30 1.71
CA VAL A 45 11.26 10.05 0.27
C VAL A 45 10.21 8.95 0.10
N ARG A 46 9.26 9.14 -0.80
CA ARG A 46 8.29 8.13 -1.19
C ARG A 46 8.62 7.63 -2.59
N ILE A 47 9.11 6.39 -2.68
CA ILE A 47 9.41 5.70 -3.94
C ILE A 47 8.13 4.98 -4.36
N LYS A 48 7.48 5.47 -5.42
CA LYS A 48 6.13 5.03 -5.81
C LYS A 48 6.13 3.92 -6.85
N ASN A 49 5.06 3.13 -6.82
CA ASN A 49 4.65 2.25 -7.90
C ASN A 49 5.69 1.17 -8.27
N LEU A 50 6.39 0.65 -7.28
CA LEU A 50 7.11 -0.61 -7.45
C LEU A 50 6.09 -1.75 -7.58
N ASP A 51 6.44 -2.80 -8.31
CA ASP A 51 5.52 -3.90 -8.59
C ASP A 51 6.08 -5.21 -8.00
N TYR A 52 5.41 -5.75 -6.97
CA TYR A 52 5.86 -6.96 -6.27
C TYR A 52 5.66 -8.26 -7.08
N LYS A 53 5.10 -8.18 -8.29
CA LYS A 53 5.05 -9.29 -9.25
C LYS A 53 6.16 -9.22 -10.31
N LYS A 54 7.00 -8.17 -10.29
CA LYS A 54 8.11 -7.99 -11.22
C LYS A 54 9.45 -8.17 -10.54
N LYS A 55 10.38 -8.80 -11.25
CA LYS A 55 11.78 -8.89 -10.79
C LYS A 55 12.43 -7.51 -10.75
N LEU A 56 13.20 -7.28 -9.71
CA LEU A 56 13.95 -6.06 -9.49
C LEU A 56 15.38 -6.41 -9.08
N ASP A 57 16.39 -5.94 -9.82
CA ASP A 57 17.78 -6.05 -9.43
C ASP A 57 18.27 -4.77 -8.72
N ALA A 58 19.46 -4.87 -8.10
CA ALA A 58 20.02 -3.78 -7.30
C ALA A 58 20.37 -2.54 -8.16
N GLU A 59 20.83 -2.73 -9.38
CA GLU A 59 21.20 -1.64 -10.30
C GLU A 59 19.96 -0.85 -10.72
N ARG A 60 18.92 -1.56 -11.12
CA ARG A 60 17.63 -0.95 -11.46
C ARG A 60 17.01 -0.22 -10.28
N PHE A 61 17.07 -0.80 -9.08
CA PHE A 61 16.54 -0.14 -7.89
C PHE A 61 17.35 1.12 -7.52
N ALA A 62 18.67 1.08 -7.62
CA ALA A 62 19.53 2.26 -7.40
C ALA A 62 19.17 3.40 -8.36
N ALA A 63 18.98 3.09 -9.65
CA ALA A 63 18.56 4.10 -10.64
C ALA A 63 17.19 4.70 -10.33
N ILE A 64 16.22 3.89 -9.86
CA ILE A 64 14.92 4.37 -9.40
C ILE A 64 15.10 5.30 -8.20
N LEU A 65 15.85 4.87 -7.18
CA LEU A 65 16.08 5.65 -5.98
C LEU A 65 16.74 7.00 -6.28
N ASP A 66 17.73 7.02 -7.14
CA ASP A 66 18.40 8.27 -7.55
C ASP A 66 17.45 9.20 -8.29
N SER A 67 16.62 8.68 -9.18
CA SER A 67 15.61 9.49 -9.88
C SER A 67 14.60 10.13 -8.91
N TRP A 68 14.17 9.41 -7.87
CA TRP A 68 13.25 9.93 -6.85
C TRP A 68 13.91 10.96 -5.93
N LYS A 69 15.19 10.79 -5.59
CA LYS A 69 15.94 11.78 -4.80
C LYS A 69 16.16 13.10 -5.53
N MET A 70 16.32 13.06 -6.84
CA MET A 70 16.51 14.25 -7.67
C MET A 70 15.22 15.02 -7.91
N ASP A 71 14.06 14.38 -7.86
CA ASP A 71 12.78 14.91 -8.30
C ASP A 71 11.86 15.28 -7.11
N LYS A 72 12.40 16.03 -6.14
CA LYS A 72 11.62 16.53 -4.98
C LYS A 72 10.36 17.34 -5.36
N GLN A 73 10.27 17.85 -6.59
CA GLN A 73 9.13 18.64 -7.07
C GLN A 73 7.99 17.77 -7.63
N ARG A 74 8.24 16.52 -7.99
CA ARG A 74 7.19 15.60 -8.51
C ARG A 74 6.26 15.05 -7.45
N GLU A 75 6.65 15.05 -6.18
CA GLU A 75 5.82 14.51 -5.09
C GLU A 75 4.49 15.24 -4.91
N MET A 76 4.41 16.53 -5.25
CA MET A 76 3.19 17.32 -5.12
C MET A 76 2.16 17.09 -6.24
N LEU A 77 2.53 16.44 -7.34
CA LEU A 77 1.67 16.33 -8.53
C LEU A 77 0.88 15.02 -8.65
N TYR A 78 1.16 14.02 -7.81
CA TYR A 78 0.44 12.74 -7.82
C TYR A 78 -0.29 12.48 -6.50
N ALA A 79 -1.00 13.48 -6.00
CA ALA A 79 -2.11 13.24 -5.11
C ALA A 79 -3.15 12.44 -5.91
N SER A 80 -3.36 11.19 -5.53
CA SER A 80 -4.46 10.33 -5.95
C SER A 80 -4.84 10.45 -7.44
N SER A 81 -4.12 9.81 -8.31
CA SER A 81 -4.61 9.51 -9.65
C SER A 81 -5.47 8.23 -9.68
N GLY A 82 -6.23 7.98 -8.63
CA GLY A 82 -7.43 7.21 -8.78
C GLY A 82 -8.41 8.10 -9.52
N ASP A 83 -8.47 7.99 -10.84
CA ASP A 83 -9.52 8.64 -11.60
C ASP A 83 -10.85 8.19 -11.00
N ALA A 84 -11.73 9.14 -10.66
CA ALA A 84 -13.04 8.84 -10.10
C ALA A 84 -13.87 7.90 -11.02
N SER A 85 -13.50 7.81 -12.30
CA SER A 85 -14.02 6.84 -13.26
C SER A 85 -13.65 5.39 -12.92
N ASP A 86 -12.52 5.15 -12.26
CA ASP A 86 -12.05 3.78 -11.96
C ASP A 86 -12.73 3.15 -10.74
N ILE A 87 -13.38 3.92 -9.89
CA ILE A 87 -14.12 3.41 -8.73
C ILE A 87 -15.25 2.46 -9.12
N ASP A 88 -15.88 2.74 -10.25
CA ASP A 88 -17.00 1.95 -10.77
C ASP A 88 -16.53 0.76 -11.60
N SER A 89 -15.23 0.70 -11.93
CA SER A 89 -14.67 -0.32 -12.78
C SER A 89 -14.29 -1.58 -12.02
N ASP A 90 -14.36 -2.73 -12.71
CA ASP A 90 -13.86 -4.01 -12.21
C ASP A 90 -12.33 -4.01 -12.01
N SER A 91 -11.63 -3.00 -12.54
CA SER A 91 -10.18 -2.82 -12.40
C SER A 91 -9.76 -1.97 -11.21
N TYR A 92 -10.72 -1.43 -10.43
CA TYR A 92 -10.39 -0.63 -9.26
C TYR A 92 -9.46 -1.38 -8.30
N VAL A 93 -8.25 -0.86 -8.19
CA VAL A 93 -7.18 -1.33 -7.28
C VAL A 93 -6.89 -2.85 -7.34
N SER A 94 -6.97 -3.47 -8.51
CA SER A 94 -6.53 -4.88 -8.70
C SER A 94 -5.08 -4.98 -9.16
N ASN A 95 -4.19 -4.07 -8.70
CA ASN A 95 -2.79 -4.06 -9.09
C ASN A 95 -1.87 -4.54 -7.97
N SER A 96 -0.64 -4.91 -8.35
CA SER A 96 0.43 -5.39 -7.46
C SER A 96 1.42 -4.29 -7.09
N LEU A 97 0.96 -3.04 -7.04
CA LEU A 97 1.83 -1.91 -6.78
C LEU A 97 2.04 -1.68 -5.28
N PHE A 98 3.25 -1.28 -4.95
CA PHE A 98 3.61 -0.84 -3.60
C PHE A 98 4.53 0.38 -3.65
N ASP A 99 4.56 1.10 -2.56
CA ASP A 99 5.47 2.22 -2.34
C ASP A 99 6.40 1.91 -1.18
N LEU A 100 7.61 2.48 -1.24
CA LEU A 100 8.50 2.55 -0.09
C LEU A 100 8.55 3.99 0.41
N CYS A 101 8.10 4.21 1.65
CA CYS A 101 8.38 5.45 2.36
C CYS A 101 9.68 5.25 3.15
N VAL A 102 10.68 6.08 2.87
CA VAL A 102 12.04 5.91 3.40
C VAL A 102 12.59 7.21 3.97
N PRO A 103 13.42 7.18 5.01
CA PRO A 103 14.12 8.38 5.49
C PRO A 103 14.95 9.00 4.37
N ALA A 104 15.15 10.33 4.38
CA ALA A 104 16.00 11.01 3.39
C ALA A 104 17.45 10.49 3.37
N SER A 105 17.91 9.90 4.49
CA SER A 105 19.24 9.26 4.61
C SER A 105 19.29 7.83 4.03
N TYR A 106 18.20 7.32 3.50
CA TYR A 106 18.15 5.97 2.95
C TYR A 106 18.98 5.84 1.68
N MET A 107 19.79 4.79 1.61
CA MET A 107 20.75 4.55 0.51
C MET A 107 20.47 3.26 -0.27
N GLY A 108 19.37 2.57 0.01
CA GLY A 108 19.11 1.24 -0.59
C GLY A 108 20.08 0.18 -0.04
N ALA A 109 20.55 -0.69 -0.90
CA ALA A 109 21.54 -1.70 -0.56
C ALA A 109 22.85 -1.03 -0.09
N SER A 110 23.13 -1.09 1.20
CA SER A 110 24.32 -0.52 1.84
C SER A 110 24.67 -1.37 3.07
N ASP A 111 25.78 -1.03 3.73
CA ASP A 111 26.18 -1.69 4.99
C ASP A 111 25.19 -1.41 6.14
N LYS A 112 24.33 -0.41 5.99
CA LYS A 112 23.26 -0.08 6.94
C LYS A 112 21.96 -0.69 6.48
N ALA A 113 21.48 -1.69 7.22
CA ALA A 113 20.14 -2.24 7.02
C ALA A 113 19.10 -1.52 7.89
N TYR A 114 17.92 -1.25 7.33
CA TYR A 114 16.83 -0.52 7.96
C TYR A 114 15.76 -1.48 8.50
N PRO A 115 15.19 -1.20 9.69
CA PRO A 115 14.00 -1.90 10.13
C PRO A 115 12.86 -1.63 9.15
N VAL A 116 11.99 -2.62 8.95
CA VAL A 116 10.92 -2.55 7.96
C VAL A 116 9.54 -2.71 8.60
N ILE A 117 8.61 -1.88 8.17
CA ILE A 117 7.18 -2.00 8.48
C ILE A 117 6.43 -2.28 7.19
N VAL A 118 5.63 -3.36 7.14
CA VAL A 118 4.63 -3.57 6.10
C VAL A 118 3.28 -3.06 6.60
N SER A 119 2.74 -2.05 5.92
CA SER A 119 1.45 -1.42 6.24
C SER A 119 0.35 -1.98 5.35
N VAL A 120 -0.65 -2.60 5.96
CA VAL A 120 -1.82 -3.20 5.29
C VAL A 120 -3.02 -2.29 5.49
N HIS A 121 -3.50 -1.65 4.42
CA HIS A 121 -4.58 -0.67 4.52
C HIS A 121 -5.94 -1.30 4.91
N GLY A 122 -6.81 -0.50 5.51
CA GLY A 122 -8.20 -0.83 5.81
C GLY A 122 -9.11 -0.68 4.59
N GLY A 123 -10.41 -0.68 4.82
CA GLY A 123 -11.41 -0.46 3.77
C GLY A 123 -12.37 -1.64 3.56
N GLY A 124 -12.61 -2.46 4.60
CA GLY A 124 -13.63 -3.51 4.59
C GLY A 124 -13.42 -4.59 3.51
N TRP A 125 -12.19 -4.79 3.05
CA TRP A 125 -11.76 -5.71 1.97
C TRP A 125 -12.31 -5.38 0.58
N PHE A 126 -13.07 -4.29 0.41
CA PHE A 126 -13.66 -3.90 -0.87
C PHE A 126 -13.33 -2.47 -1.30
N TYR A 127 -12.64 -1.70 -0.45
CA TYR A 127 -12.26 -0.32 -0.68
C TYR A 127 -10.83 -0.08 -0.20
N GLY A 128 -10.21 0.98 -0.70
CA GLY A 128 -8.92 1.46 -0.28
C GLY A 128 -7.79 1.09 -1.24
N ASP A 129 -6.72 1.82 -1.08
CA ASP A 129 -5.46 1.62 -1.80
C ASP A 129 -4.29 2.16 -0.97
N LYS A 130 -3.07 2.01 -1.50
CA LYS A 130 -1.86 2.52 -0.87
C LYS A 130 -1.81 4.05 -0.73
N GLU A 131 -2.61 4.80 -1.51
CA GLU A 131 -2.65 6.26 -1.42
C GLU A 131 -3.29 6.72 -0.10
N LEU A 132 -4.32 6.02 0.39
CA LEU A 132 -5.05 6.36 1.62
C LEU A 132 -4.15 6.46 2.86
N TYR A 133 -3.10 5.66 2.93
CA TYR A 133 -2.21 5.59 4.09
C TYR A 133 -0.83 6.19 3.82
N SER A 134 -0.66 6.85 2.67
CA SER A 134 0.64 7.37 2.24
C SER A 134 1.22 8.42 3.19
N TYR A 135 0.42 9.35 3.68
CA TYR A 135 0.84 10.34 4.68
C TYR A 135 1.31 9.66 5.97
N TYR A 136 0.49 8.75 6.50
CA TYR A 136 0.80 8.00 7.71
C TYR A 136 2.08 7.18 7.57
N CYS A 137 2.24 6.45 6.46
CA CYS A 137 3.44 5.67 6.19
C CYS A 137 4.70 6.53 6.08
N CYS A 138 4.59 7.71 5.45
CA CYS A 138 5.70 8.66 5.37
C CYS A 138 6.06 9.22 6.75
N HIS A 139 5.08 9.54 7.60
CA HIS A 139 5.36 9.96 8.97
C HIS A 139 6.02 8.86 9.81
N LEU A 140 5.64 7.60 9.67
CA LEU A 140 6.34 6.49 10.31
C LEU A 140 7.80 6.37 9.85
N ALA A 141 8.06 6.61 8.56
CA ALA A 141 9.41 6.55 7.99
C ALA A 141 10.36 7.59 8.60
N GLN A 142 9.86 8.72 9.12
CA GLN A 142 10.66 9.71 9.86
C GLN A 142 11.40 9.11 11.06
N SER A 143 10.84 8.05 11.65
CA SER A 143 11.43 7.34 12.81
C SER A 143 12.56 6.37 12.40
N GLY A 144 12.98 6.37 11.14
CA GLY A 144 14.10 5.56 10.66
C GLY A 144 13.72 4.18 10.13
N PHE A 145 12.42 3.93 9.92
CA PHE A 145 11.93 2.72 9.26
C PHE A 145 11.88 2.89 7.73
N VAL A 146 12.00 1.77 7.02
CA VAL A 146 11.47 1.64 5.67
C VAL A 146 10.04 1.13 5.79
N VAL A 147 9.07 1.88 5.27
CA VAL A 147 7.67 1.51 5.34
C VAL A 147 7.17 1.09 3.96
N VAL A 148 6.72 -0.15 3.85
CA VAL A 148 6.13 -0.74 2.65
C VAL A 148 4.63 -0.55 2.72
N ASN A 149 4.07 0.20 1.78
CA ASN A 149 2.65 0.49 1.67
C ASN A 149 2.14 0.00 0.32
N PHE A 150 1.14 -0.86 0.27
CA PHE A 150 0.83 -1.62 -0.94
C PHE A 150 -0.66 -1.82 -1.19
N ASN A 151 -0.98 -2.15 -2.43
CA ASN A 151 -2.29 -2.57 -2.87
C ASN A 151 -2.44 -4.08 -2.78
N TYR A 152 -3.61 -4.53 -2.36
CA TYR A 152 -4.03 -5.93 -2.43
C TYR A 152 -5.37 -6.04 -3.14
N ARG A 153 -5.68 -7.21 -3.70
CA ARG A 153 -6.93 -7.46 -4.43
C ARG A 153 -8.16 -7.33 -3.54
N LEU A 154 -9.18 -6.62 -4.04
CA LEU A 154 -10.39 -6.24 -3.32
C LEU A 154 -11.62 -7.01 -3.81
N ALA A 155 -12.55 -7.24 -2.89
CA ALA A 155 -13.89 -7.73 -3.19
C ALA A 155 -14.75 -6.61 -3.83
N PRO A 156 -15.83 -6.94 -4.54
CA PRO A 156 -16.33 -8.29 -4.82
C PRO A 156 -15.63 -9.00 -5.97
N GLN A 157 -14.79 -8.30 -6.73
CA GLN A 157 -14.10 -8.83 -7.91
C GLN A 157 -13.16 -9.98 -7.51
N ASN A 158 -12.45 -9.80 -6.40
CA ASN A 158 -11.53 -10.79 -5.87
C ASN A 158 -11.96 -11.15 -4.44
N LYS A 159 -12.61 -12.32 -4.32
CA LYS A 159 -13.10 -12.80 -3.03
C LYS A 159 -11.95 -13.39 -2.19
N TYR A 160 -12.21 -13.59 -0.89
CA TYR A 160 -11.32 -14.36 -0.04
C TYR A 160 -10.99 -15.74 -0.70
N PRO A 161 -9.71 -16.15 -0.71
CA PRO A 161 -8.59 -15.63 0.07
C PRO A 161 -7.68 -14.60 -0.65
N SER A 162 -8.08 -14.03 -1.79
CA SER A 162 -7.20 -13.22 -2.66
C SER A 162 -6.41 -12.14 -1.93
N ALA A 163 -7.04 -11.41 -0.99
CA ALA A 163 -6.34 -10.34 -0.26
C ALA A 163 -5.22 -10.88 0.63
N ILE A 164 -5.44 -12.00 1.33
CA ILE A 164 -4.41 -12.58 2.21
C ILE A 164 -3.30 -13.28 1.41
N GLU A 165 -3.60 -13.82 0.22
CA GLU A 165 -2.60 -14.31 -0.72
C GLU A 165 -1.65 -13.18 -1.15
N ASP A 166 -2.21 -12.00 -1.46
CA ASP A 166 -1.41 -10.84 -1.86
C ASP A 166 -0.52 -10.32 -0.72
N VAL A 167 -1.02 -10.35 0.54
CA VAL A 167 -0.20 -10.06 1.73
C VAL A 167 0.97 -11.04 1.82
N ALA A 168 0.71 -12.34 1.70
CA ALA A 168 1.74 -13.37 1.77
C ALA A 168 2.77 -13.21 0.64
N TYR A 169 2.28 -12.94 -0.57
CA TYR A 169 3.13 -12.74 -1.73
C TYR A 169 4.03 -11.51 -1.60
N LEU A 170 3.47 -10.38 -1.13
CA LEU A 170 4.26 -9.18 -0.88
C LEU A 170 5.34 -9.43 0.18
N VAL A 171 4.98 -10.03 1.32
CA VAL A 171 5.96 -10.27 2.40
C VAL A 171 7.10 -11.16 1.90
N LYS A 172 6.77 -12.23 1.15
CA LYS A 172 7.80 -13.05 0.51
C LYS A 172 8.67 -12.23 -0.46
N TYR A 173 8.07 -11.38 -1.28
CA TYR A 173 8.82 -10.51 -2.19
C TYR A 173 9.77 -9.58 -1.44
N ILE A 174 9.32 -8.96 -0.36
CA ILE A 174 10.15 -8.08 0.47
C ILE A 174 11.31 -8.85 1.12
N ASP A 175 11.09 -10.08 1.56
CA ASP A 175 12.14 -10.96 2.10
C ASP A 175 13.15 -11.36 1.01
N ASP A 176 12.69 -11.83 -0.15
CA ASP A 176 13.54 -12.22 -1.29
C ASP A 176 14.42 -11.05 -1.78
N TYR A 177 13.92 -9.82 -1.70
CA TYR A 177 14.61 -8.61 -2.12
C TYR A 177 15.14 -7.73 -0.97
N ALA A 178 15.15 -8.26 0.27
CA ALA A 178 15.56 -7.50 1.45
C ALA A 178 16.95 -6.86 1.29
N ARG A 179 17.90 -7.59 0.69
CA ARG A 179 19.24 -7.07 0.41
C ARG A 179 19.23 -5.92 -0.61
N VAL A 180 18.40 -6.01 -1.65
CA VAL A 180 18.26 -4.97 -2.69
C VAL A 180 17.71 -3.69 -2.07
N PHE A 181 16.72 -3.84 -1.18
CA PHE A 181 16.09 -2.73 -0.47
C PHE A 181 16.85 -2.31 0.80
N GLY A 182 17.99 -2.92 1.16
CA GLY A 182 18.73 -2.59 2.39
C GLY A 182 17.91 -2.79 3.66
N LEU A 183 17.14 -3.86 3.77
CA LEU A 183 16.23 -4.15 4.89
C LEU A 183 16.83 -5.15 5.87
N ASP A 184 16.55 -4.94 7.15
CA ASP A 184 16.84 -5.89 8.23
C ASP A 184 15.57 -6.68 8.58
N MET A 185 15.46 -7.88 8.04
CA MET A 185 14.30 -8.76 8.27
C MET A 185 14.23 -9.33 9.70
N ASN A 186 15.28 -9.16 10.53
CA ASN A 186 15.19 -9.45 11.97
C ASN A 186 14.44 -8.35 12.74
N ARG A 187 14.28 -7.18 12.13
CA ARG A 187 13.49 -6.06 12.63
C ARG A 187 12.32 -5.78 11.68
N PHE A 188 11.55 -6.84 11.41
CA PHE A 188 10.36 -6.81 10.56
C PHE A 188 9.10 -6.66 11.42
N PHE A 189 8.26 -5.71 11.03
CA PHE A 189 7.00 -5.41 11.69
C PHE A 189 5.87 -5.34 10.68
N MET A 190 4.68 -5.68 11.12
CA MET A 190 3.46 -5.51 10.33
C MET A 190 2.48 -4.59 11.07
N LEU A 191 1.83 -3.75 10.32
CA LEU A 191 0.82 -2.81 10.77
C LEU A 191 -0.43 -2.99 9.92
N GLY A 192 -1.59 -2.87 10.53
CA GLY A 192 -2.85 -2.91 9.78
C GLY A 192 -3.94 -2.13 10.49
N ASP A 193 -4.84 -1.56 9.71
CA ASP A 193 -6.05 -0.90 10.19
C ASP A 193 -7.30 -1.64 9.74
N SER A 194 -8.31 -1.80 10.60
CA SER A 194 -9.61 -2.40 10.27
C SER A 194 -9.46 -3.74 9.53
N ALA A 195 -9.92 -3.84 8.27
CA ALA A 195 -9.72 -5.02 7.42
C ALA A 195 -8.24 -5.39 7.27
N GLY A 196 -7.34 -4.39 7.17
CA GLY A 196 -5.91 -4.61 7.14
C GLY A 196 -5.36 -5.20 8.44
N ALA A 197 -5.91 -4.82 9.60
CA ALA A 197 -5.55 -5.42 10.88
C ALA A 197 -5.93 -6.91 10.94
N GLN A 198 -7.09 -7.28 10.40
CA GLN A 198 -7.52 -8.67 10.30
C GLN A 198 -6.58 -9.46 9.38
N LEU A 199 -6.25 -8.93 8.19
CA LEU A 199 -5.32 -9.58 7.26
C LEU A 199 -3.92 -9.73 7.88
N THR A 200 -3.42 -8.71 8.57
CA THR A 200 -2.15 -8.74 9.30
C THR A 200 -2.16 -9.82 10.38
N ALA A 201 -3.19 -9.85 11.22
CA ALA A 201 -3.31 -10.86 12.27
C ALA A 201 -3.39 -12.28 11.71
N GLN A 202 -4.17 -12.50 10.66
CA GLN A 202 -4.28 -13.79 9.99
C GLN A 202 -2.94 -14.24 9.38
N TYR A 203 -2.23 -13.32 8.71
CA TYR A 203 -0.89 -13.60 8.19
C TYR A 203 0.08 -13.99 9.30
N CYS A 204 0.16 -13.21 10.37
CA CYS A 204 1.06 -13.49 11.48
C CYS A 204 0.78 -14.84 12.14
N ILE A 205 -0.49 -15.21 12.33
CA ILE A 205 -0.90 -16.52 12.85
C ILE A 205 -0.44 -17.64 11.89
N ALA A 206 -0.67 -17.48 10.60
CA ALA A 206 -0.27 -18.47 9.60
C ALA A 206 1.26 -18.61 9.50
N ALA A 207 1.99 -17.50 9.57
CA ALA A 207 3.45 -17.48 9.53
C ALA A 207 4.08 -18.15 10.77
N SER A 208 3.50 -17.93 11.96
CA SER A 208 4.03 -18.43 13.24
C SER A 208 3.53 -19.85 13.61
N ASN A 209 2.44 -20.32 13.01
CA ASN A 209 1.82 -21.62 13.34
C ASN A 209 1.81 -22.55 12.13
N GLN A 210 2.77 -23.49 12.09
CA GLN A 210 2.89 -24.46 10.99
C GLN A 210 1.64 -25.35 10.84
N GLY A 211 0.98 -25.71 11.93
CA GLY A 211 -0.24 -26.53 11.89
C GLY A 211 -1.43 -25.78 11.28
N TYR A 212 -1.52 -24.49 11.54
CA TYR A 212 -2.54 -23.62 10.91
C TYR A 212 -2.20 -23.38 9.44
N ARG A 213 -0.94 -23.04 9.12
CA ARG A 213 -0.46 -22.80 7.76
C ARG A 213 -0.76 -23.97 6.82
N LYS A 214 -0.53 -25.23 7.27
CA LYS A 214 -0.82 -26.43 6.47
C LYS A 214 -2.30 -26.62 6.11
N LYS A 215 -3.22 -25.90 6.77
CA LYS A 215 -4.66 -25.92 6.47
C LYS A 215 -5.05 -24.82 5.47
N LEU A 216 -4.11 -23.98 5.09
CA LEU A 216 -4.33 -22.85 4.19
C LEU A 216 -3.65 -23.16 2.85
N ASP A 217 -4.43 -23.48 1.82
CA ASP A 217 -3.92 -23.91 0.51
C ASP A 217 -3.09 -22.83 -0.21
N TYR A 218 -3.17 -21.58 0.23
CA TYR A 218 -2.49 -20.42 -0.35
C TYR A 218 -1.22 -19.98 0.40
N PHE A 219 -0.80 -20.73 1.42
CA PHE A 219 0.39 -20.44 2.21
C PHE A 219 1.47 -21.50 1.93
N THR A 220 2.04 -21.49 0.74
CA THR A 220 3.15 -22.39 0.35
C THR A 220 4.48 -21.69 0.43
#